data_2076540d32cf79342828903c74f443a2
#
_entry.id   2076540d32cf79342828903c74f443a2
#
_cell.length_a   1.000
_cell.length_b   1.000
_cell.length_c   1.000
_cell.angle_alpha   90.00
_cell.angle_beta   90.00
_cell.angle_gamma   90.00
#
_symmetry.space_group_name_H-M   'P 1'
#
loop_
_entity.id
_entity.type
_entity.pdbx_description
1 polymer ?
#
loop_
_entity_poly.entity_id
_entity_poly.type
_entity_poly.pdbx_seq_one_letter_code
_entity_poly.pdbx_strand_id
1 'polypeptide(L)'
;DGARLVLLEPPSNPGLDVCDIAALAERAHAAGALLAVDNTTATPLGQRPLELGADIVIASDTKALSGHSDLLMGHISVRDPELADRLVRARTLFGSIPGPFETWLVHRSLGTLDLRLARQEANAAALVEALRDHPRVSGLRWPGDPRDPAHQVAKRQMRRWNGVFRFELADARAVEEFVQRSELVVAATSFGGLHSTVDRRAQWGDPVPDGFVRFSAGCEDSADLVADVLRALG
;
A
#
# COMPACT_ATOMS: atom_id res chain seq x y z
N ASP A 1 5.01 28.03 -2.68
CA ASP A 1 6.04 28.86 -3.31
C ASP A 1 7.40 28.50 -2.71
N GLY A 2 8.41 28.22 -3.57
CA GLY A 2 9.78 27.89 -3.15
C GLY A 2 10.02 26.42 -2.76
N ALA A 3 9.05 25.53 -2.90
CA ALA A 3 9.28 24.10 -2.73
C ALA A 3 10.28 23.59 -3.79
N ARG A 4 11.25 22.79 -3.35
CA ARG A 4 12.25 22.16 -4.24
C ARG A 4 11.95 20.69 -4.49
N LEU A 5 11.09 20.11 -3.67
CA LEU A 5 10.66 18.71 -3.73
C LEU A 5 9.19 18.63 -3.32
N VAL A 6 8.40 17.90 -4.10
CA VAL A 6 7.03 17.48 -3.77
C VAL A 6 7.06 15.99 -3.55
N LEU A 7 6.49 15.52 -2.44
CA LEU A 7 6.35 14.10 -2.12
C LEU A 7 4.88 13.69 -2.20
N LEU A 8 4.60 12.62 -2.93
CA LEU A 8 3.28 11.99 -3.05
C LEU A 8 3.34 10.53 -2.61
N GLU A 9 2.20 10.00 -2.17
CA GLU A 9 2.01 8.58 -1.83
C GLU A 9 0.66 8.10 -2.39
N PRO A 10 0.54 7.81 -3.71
CA PRO A 10 -0.67 7.23 -4.31
C PRO A 10 -0.55 5.71 -4.55
N PRO A 11 -1.49 4.88 -4.02
CA PRO A 11 -2.54 5.19 -3.06
C PRO A 11 -1.99 5.56 -1.68
N SER A 12 -2.61 6.57 -1.05
CA SER A 12 -2.17 7.07 0.24
C SER A 12 -2.40 6.07 1.38
N ASN A 13 -1.60 6.15 2.43
CA ASN A 13 -1.77 5.34 3.63
C ASN A 13 -2.16 6.27 4.80
N PRO A 14 -3.30 6.05 5.47
CA PRO A 14 -4.20 4.91 5.30
C PRO A 14 -5.42 5.17 4.41
N GLY A 15 -5.60 6.36 3.85
CA GLY A 15 -6.82 6.81 3.18
C GLY A 15 -7.13 6.13 1.85
N LEU A 16 -6.11 5.62 1.16
CA LEU A 16 -6.15 5.04 -0.19
C LEU A 16 -6.57 6.03 -1.29
N ASP A 17 -6.32 7.31 -1.06
CA ASP A 17 -6.54 8.32 -2.08
C ASP A 17 -5.50 8.21 -3.19
N VAL A 18 -5.94 8.44 -4.42
CA VAL A 18 -5.08 8.40 -5.60
C VAL A 18 -5.09 9.76 -6.28
N CYS A 19 -3.92 10.35 -6.44
CA CYS A 19 -3.72 11.58 -7.19
C CYS A 19 -3.17 11.29 -8.58
N ASP A 20 -3.40 12.20 -9.53
CA ASP A 20 -2.87 12.13 -10.90
C ASP A 20 -1.39 12.51 -10.88
N ILE A 21 -0.53 11.49 -10.98
CA ILE A 21 0.94 11.68 -10.91
C ILE A 21 1.43 12.53 -12.07
N ALA A 22 0.96 12.30 -13.29
CA ALA A 22 1.42 13.02 -14.46
C ALA A 22 1.09 14.53 -14.38
N ALA A 23 -0.15 14.85 -14.02
CA ALA A 23 -0.56 16.25 -13.85
C ALA A 23 0.20 16.95 -12.71
N LEU A 24 0.53 16.23 -11.63
CA LEU A 24 1.29 16.80 -10.52
C LEU A 24 2.78 16.91 -10.85
N ALA A 25 3.34 16.02 -11.66
CA ALA A 25 4.71 16.13 -12.18
C ALA A 25 4.88 17.40 -13.03
N GLU A 26 3.99 17.63 -14.00
CA GLU A 26 3.99 18.86 -14.81
C GLU A 26 3.96 20.12 -13.94
N ARG A 27 3.10 20.15 -12.93
CA ARG A 27 2.97 21.30 -12.02
C ARG A 27 4.21 21.50 -11.13
N ALA A 28 4.80 20.40 -10.63
CA ALA A 28 6.02 20.44 -9.84
C ALA A 28 7.19 21.00 -10.67
N HIS A 29 7.37 20.49 -11.89
CA HIS A 29 8.40 20.93 -12.81
C HIS A 29 8.22 22.39 -13.23
N ALA A 30 7.00 22.82 -13.52
CA ALA A 30 6.71 24.22 -13.81
C ALA A 30 7.05 25.18 -12.66
N ALA A 31 7.03 24.67 -11.41
CA ALA A 31 7.45 25.41 -10.22
C ALA A 31 8.94 25.25 -9.88
N GLY A 32 9.73 24.53 -10.70
CA GLY A 32 11.15 24.26 -10.46
C GLY A 32 11.43 23.24 -9.37
N ALA A 33 10.44 22.40 -9.03
CA ALA A 33 10.56 21.36 -8.01
C ALA A 33 10.66 19.96 -8.65
N LEU A 34 11.35 19.04 -7.97
CA LEU A 34 11.31 17.61 -8.28
C LEU A 34 10.06 16.97 -7.70
N LEU A 35 9.58 15.91 -8.34
CA LEU A 35 8.51 15.06 -7.83
C LEU A 35 9.06 13.71 -7.36
N ALA A 36 8.87 13.41 -6.07
CA ALA A 36 9.10 12.09 -5.48
C ALA A 36 7.76 11.39 -5.24
N VAL A 37 7.70 10.08 -5.52
CA VAL A 37 6.52 9.25 -5.27
C VAL A 37 6.90 8.05 -4.42
N ASP A 38 6.28 7.94 -3.24
CA ASP A 38 6.27 6.69 -2.48
C ASP A 38 5.31 5.70 -3.16
N ASN A 39 5.89 4.66 -3.76
CA ASN A 39 5.17 3.64 -4.52
C ASN A 39 5.01 2.33 -3.74
N THR A 40 5.17 2.37 -2.43
CA THR A 40 5.15 1.19 -1.56
C THR A 40 3.87 0.39 -1.72
N THR A 41 2.71 1.05 -1.65
CA THR A 41 1.40 0.38 -1.70
C THR A 41 1.11 -0.19 -3.10
N ALA A 42 1.39 0.56 -4.15
CA ALA A 42 1.10 0.14 -5.53
C ALA A 42 2.09 -0.90 -6.06
N THR A 43 3.33 -0.90 -5.62
CA THR A 43 4.46 -1.68 -6.15
C THR A 43 4.79 -1.35 -7.62
N PRO A 44 5.97 -1.73 -8.14
CA PRO A 44 6.31 -1.47 -9.55
C PRO A 44 5.47 -2.28 -10.56
N LEU A 45 4.78 -3.34 -10.11
CA LEU A 45 3.84 -4.09 -10.95
C LEU A 45 2.47 -3.42 -11.03
N GLY A 46 2.08 -2.68 -10.00
CA GLY A 46 0.83 -1.91 -9.99
C GLY A 46 0.97 -0.53 -10.62
N GLN A 47 2.07 0.19 -10.37
CA GLN A 47 2.24 1.56 -10.84
C GLN A 47 3.72 1.86 -11.11
N ARG A 48 4.00 2.68 -12.13
CA ARG A 48 5.36 3.04 -12.52
C ARG A 48 5.53 4.56 -12.61
N PRO A 49 5.74 5.23 -11.46
CA PRO A 49 5.74 6.69 -11.41
C PRO A 49 6.80 7.36 -12.28
N LEU A 50 7.98 6.75 -12.50
CA LEU A 50 8.98 7.28 -13.43
C LEU A 50 8.49 7.35 -14.89
N GLU A 51 7.54 6.49 -15.29
CA GLU A 51 6.91 6.54 -16.61
C GLU A 51 5.83 7.62 -16.69
N LEU A 52 5.39 8.12 -15.52
CA LEU A 52 4.36 9.16 -15.36
C LEU A 52 4.96 10.54 -15.05
N GLY A 53 6.28 10.69 -15.18
CA GLY A 53 6.96 11.96 -14.99
C GLY A 53 7.55 12.22 -13.61
N ALA A 54 7.45 11.28 -12.65
CA ALA A 54 8.17 11.43 -11.38
C ALA A 54 9.68 11.35 -11.58
N ASP A 55 10.42 12.12 -10.81
CA ASP A 55 11.90 12.15 -10.83
C ASP A 55 12.47 11.07 -9.90
N ILE A 56 11.79 10.82 -8.79
CA ILE A 56 12.21 9.90 -7.72
C ILE A 56 11.06 8.97 -7.39
N VAL A 57 11.35 7.68 -7.28
CA VAL A 57 10.45 6.69 -6.70
C VAL A 57 11.08 6.10 -5.46
N ILE A 58 10.32 6.07 -4.38
CA ILE A 58 10.70 5.48 -3.10
C ILE A 58 9.78 4.28 -2.85
N ALA A 59 10.29 3.22 -2.27
CA ALA A 59 9.45 2.13 -1.79
C ALA A 59 10.05 1.45 -0.55
N SER A 60 9.16 1.02 0.34
CA SER A 60 9.51 0.11 1.44
C SER A 60 9.42 -1.33 0.94
N ASP A 61 10.58 -1.95 0.72
CA ASP A 61 10.66 -3.35 0.31
C ASP A 61 10.20 -4.30 1.43
N THR A 62 10.19 -3.82 2.68
CA THR A 62 9.59 -4.46 3.86
C THR A 62 8.15 -4.92 3.61
N LYS A 63 7.42 -4.24 2.73
CA LYS A 63 6.01 -4.50 2.43
C LYS A 63 5.87 -5.61 1.38
N ALA A 64 5.05 -5.43 0.38
CA ALA A 64 4.72 -6.45 -0.61
C ALA A 64 5.92 -6.98 -1.42
N LEU A 65 7.01 -6.21 -1.58
CA LEU A 65 8.17 -6.67 -2.34
C LEU A 65 8.84 -7.88 -1.67
N SER A 66 9.14 -7.80 -0.37
CA SER A 66 9.55 -8.99 0.40
C SER A 66 8.35 -9.90 0.67
N GLY A 67 7.26 -9.35 1.19
CA GLY A 67 5.99 -10.03 1.39
C GLY A 67 5.96 -11.10 2.47
N HIS A 68 7.06 -11.32 3.22
CA HIS A 68 7.21 -12.42 4.17
C HIS A 68 7.33 -11.95 5.63
N SER A 69 7.24 -10.65 5.89
CA SER A 69 7.31 -10.04 7.24
C SER A 69 8.60 -10.38 8.00
N ASP A 70 9.70 -10.56 7.30
CA ASP A 70 10.97 -11.13 7.80
C ASP A 70 12.16 -10.17 7.68
N LEU A 71 11.97 -8.96 7.10
CA LEU A 71 13.04 -7.99 6.92
C LEU A 71 12.57 -6.54 6.89
N LEU A 72 13.53 -5.63 7.06
CA LEU A 72 13.36 -4.20 6.87
C LEU A 72 14.32 -3.73 5.77
N MET A 73 13.77 -3.20 4.68
CA MET A 73 14.54 -2.66 3.57
C MET A 73 13.70 -1.66 2.77
N GLY A 74 14.36 -0.79 2.05
CA GLY A 74 13.74 0.12 1.08
C GLY A 74 14.69 0.43 -0.06
N HIS A 75 14.14 0.95 -1.15
CA HIS A 75 14.93 1.40 -2.28
C HIS A 75 14.47 2.75 -2.80
N ILE A 76 15.36 3.40 -3.51
CA ILE A 76 15.08 4.62 -4.28
C ILE A 76 15.46 4.35 -5.73
N SER A 77 14.59 4.72 -6.66
CA SER A 77 14.83 4.62 -8.11
C SER A 77 14.72 5.99 -8.74
N VAL A 78 15.68 6.30 -9.62
CA VAL A 78 15.74 7.53 -10.41
C VAL A 78 16.22 7.23 -11.81
N ARG A 79 15.95 8.12 -12.77
CA ARG A 79 16.51 8.03 -14.14
C ARG A 79 17.74 8.89 -14.34
N ASP A 80 17.80 10.03 -13.64
CA ASP A 80 18.91 10.98 -13.74
C ASP A 80 20.17 10.40 -13.06
N PRO A 81 21.29 10.21 -13.80
CA PRO A 81 22.52 9.67 -13.24
C PRO A 81 23.18 10.60 -12.22
N GLU A 82 23.08 11.93 -12.36
CA GLU A 82 23.66 12.86 -11.39
C GLU A 82 22.89 12.77 -10.05
N LEU A 83 21.57 12.62 -10.12
CA LEU A 83 20.76 12.41 -8.94
C LEU A 83 21.06 11.04 -8.31
N ALA A 84 21.26 9.99 -9.12
CA ALA A 84 21.66 8.66 -8.64
C ALA A 84 23.00 8.72 -7.87
N ASP A 85 24.02 9.40 -8.41
CA ASP A 85 25.32 9.56 -7.76
C ASP A 85 25.21 10.31 -6.42
N ARG A 86 24.38 11.34 -6.36
CA ARG A 86 24.10 12.09 -5.12
C ARG A 86 23.44 11.20 -4.08
N LEU A 87 22.46 10.37 -4.47
CA LEU A 87 21.76 9.43 -3.57
C LEU A 87 22.71 8.35 -3.07
N VAL A 88 23.55 7.76 -3.95
CA VAL A 88 24.58 6.79 -3.56
C VAL A 88 25.55 7.37 -2.56
N ARG A 89 26.00 8.61 -2.80
CA ARG A 89 26.89 9.32 -1.85
C ARG A 89 26.22 9.56 -0.50
N ALA A 90 24.96 10.01 -0.51
CA ALA A 90 24.19 10.22 0.72
C ALA A 90 24.01 8.90 1.49
N ARG A 91 23.61 7.81 0.80
CA ARG A 91 23.50 6.47 1.39
C ARG A 91 24.78 6.04 2.10
N THR A 92 25.92 6.24 1.44
CA THR A 92 27.24 5.89 1.99
C THR A 92 27.58 6.71 3.24
N LEU A 93 27.35 8.02 3.20
CA LEU A 93 27.65 8.92 4.30
C LEU A 93 26.76 8.70 5.53
N PHE A 94 25.46 8.41 5.30
CA PHE A 94 24.52 8.16 6.39
C PHE A 94 24.50 6.71 6.87
N GLY A 95 25.17 5.79 6.18
CA GLY A 95 25.20 4.39 6.52
C GLY A 95 23.88 3.65 6.29
N SER A 96 22.97 4.19 5.48
CA SER A 96 21.68 3.56 5.14
C SER A 96 21.86 2.42 4.13
N ILE A 97 22.65 1.40 4.52
CA ILE A 97 23.03 0.29 3.66
C ILE A 97 22.42 -0.98 4.25
N PRO A 98 21.56 -1.71 3.52
CA PRO A 98 21.02 -2.98 3.99
C PRO A 98 22.12 -4.04 4.07
N GLY A 99 21.92 -5.04 4.93
CA GLY A 99 22.79 -6.19 5.00
C GLY A 99 22.67 -7.07 3.74
N PRO A 100 23.68 -7.88 3.45
CA PRO A 100 23.68 -8.78 2.29
C PRO A 100 22.57 -9.83 2.38
N PHE A 101 22.21 -10.26 3.59
CA PHE A 101 21.18 -11.25 3.81
C PHE A 101 19.79 -10.69 3.53
N GLU A 102 19.47 -9.51 4.04
CA GLU A 102 18.21 -8.79 3.74
C GLU A 102 18.08 -8.52 2.25
N THR A 103 19.17 -8.08 1.61
CA THR A 103 19.18 -7.83 0.15
C THR A 103 18.91 -9.12 -0.63
N TRP A 104 19.50 -10.24 -0.23
CA TRP A 104 19.27 -11.54 -0.85
C TRP A 104 17.83 -12.02 -0.64
N LEU A 105 17.25 -11.86 0.54
CA LEU A 105 15.86 -12.21 0.82
C LEU A 105 14.89 -11.43 -0.06
N VAL A 106 15.08 -10.11 -0.21
CA VAL A 106 14.24 -9.31 -1.12
C VAL A 106 14.39 -9.80 -2.56
N HIS A 107 15.62 -9.97 -3.04
CA HIS A 107 15.86 -10.47 -4.41
C HIS A 107 15.18 -11.82 -4.66
N ARG A 108 15.29 -12.76 -3.71
CA ARG A 108 14.61 -14.06 -3.77
C ARG A 108 13.08 -13.90 -3.81
N SER A 109 12.52 -13.01 -3.01
CA SER A 109 11.08 -12.78 -2.88
C SER A 109 10.46 -12.16 -4.14
N LEU A 110 11.23 -11.42 -4.93
CA LEU A 110 10.76 -10.87 -6.22
C LEU A 110 10.31 -11.97 -7.19
N GLY A 111 10.90 -13.18 -7.10
CA GLY A 111 10.52 -14.31 -7.94
C GLY A 111 9.06 -14.78 -7.80
N THR A 112 8.38 -14.44 -6.68
CA THR A 112 6.97 -14.77 -6.44
C THR A 112 6.07 -13.53 -6.34
N LEU A 113 6.61 -12.34 -6.58
CA LEU A 113 5.88 -11.08 -6.38
C LEU A 113 4.58 -11.03 -7.18
N ASP A 114 4.61 -11.39 -8.45
CA ASP A 114 3.42 -11.36 -9.32
C ASP A 114 2.34 -12.32 -8.83
N LEU A 115 2.71 -13.53 -8.43
CA LEU A 115 1.78 -14.54 -7.91
C LEU A 115 1.13 -14.08 -6.61
N ARG A 116 1.91 -13.51 -5.69
CA ARG A 116 1.41 -12.99 -4.41
C ARG A 116 0.45 -11.82 -4.62
N LEU A 117 0.85 -10.84 -5.42
CA LEU A 117 0.00 -9.69 -5.73
C LEU A 117 -1.30 -10.09 -6.44
N ALA A 118 -1.24 -11.07 -7.36
CA ALA A 118 -2.46 -11.56 -8.02
C ALA A 118 -3.43 -12.19 -7.03
N ARG A 119 -2.95 -12.98 -6.06
CA ARG A 119 -3.79 -13.57 -5.04
C ARG A 119 -4.32 -12.51 -4.06
N GLN A 120 -3.48 -11.61 -3.60
CA GLN A 120 -3.88 -10.51 -2.71
C GLN A 120 -4.95 -9.60 -3.34
N GLU A 121 -4.80 -9.29 -4.61
CA GLU A 121 -5.77 -8.50 -5.38
C GLU A 121 -7.11 -9.25 -5.51
N ALA A 122 -7.08 -10.54 -5.84
CA ALA A 122 -8.29 -11.37 -5.94
C ALA A 122 -9.01 -11.45 -4.58
N ASN A 123 -8.27 -11.62 -3.48
CA ASN A 123 -8.81 -11.66 -2.14
C ASN A 123 -9.41 -10.31 -1.72
N ALA A 124 -8.73 -9.19 -2.03
CA ALA A 124 -9.28 -7.86 -1.78
C ALA A 124 -10.58 -7.62 -2.57
N ALA A 125 -10.63 -8.01 -3.83
CA ALA A 125 -11.83 -7.88 -4.65
C ALA A 125 -13.01 -8.69 -4.08
N ALA A 126 -12.77 -9.95 -3.67
CA ALA A 126 -13.78 -10.82 -3.07
C ALA A 126 -14.30 -10.25 -1.74
N LEU A 127 -13.40 -9.76 -0.88
CA LEU A 127 -13.77 -9.14 0.39
C LEU A 127 -14.53 -7.83 0.19
N VAL A 128 -14.09 -6.95 -0.69
CA VAL A 128 -14.77 -5.69 -1.00
C VAL A 128 -16.19 -5.95 -1.51
N GLU A 129 -16.38 -6.96 -2.34
CA GLU A 129 -17.73 -7.34 -2.82
C GLU A 129 -18.58 -7.88 -1.68
N ALA A 130 -18.05 -8.76 -0.82
CA ALA A 130 -18.78 -9.35 0.31
C ALA A 130 -19.14 -8.32 1.39
N LEU A 131 -18.29 -7.30 1.59
CA LEU A 131 -18.46 -6.27 2.61
C LEU A 131 -19.33 -5.10 2.15
N ARG A 132 -19.60 -4.97 0.88
CA ARG A 132 -20.23 -3.81 0.23
C ARG A 132 -21.54 -3.37 0.90
N ASP A 133 -22.42 -4.30 1.14
CA ASP A 133 -23.75 -4.06 1.70
C ASP A 133 -23.88 -4.64 3.12
N HIS A 134 -22.76 -4.94 3.77
CA HIS A 134 -22.75 -5.50 5.12
C HIS A 134 -23.18 -4.42 6.13
N PRO A 135 -24.19 -4.69 7.01
CA PRO A 135 -24.82 -3.67 7.85
C PRO A 135 -23.88 -3.06 8.89
N ARG A 136 -22.78 -3.73 9.24
CA ARG A 136 -21.77 -3.23 10.19
C ARG A 136 -20.64 -2.46 9.55
N VAL A 137 -20.56 -2.43 8.21
CA VAL A 137 -19.45 -1.83 7.46
C VAL A 137 -19.88 -0.53 6.82
N SER A 138 -19.06 0.50 6.98
CA SER A 138 -19.21 1.79 6.30
C SER A 138 -17.86 2.25 5.75
N GLY A 139 -17.85 3.32 4.97
CA GLY A 139 -16.61 3.95 4.49
C GLY A 139 -15.70 3.01 3.69
N LEU A 140 -16.24 1.96 3.05
CA LEU A 140 -15.48 0.99 2.27
C LEU A 140 -14.79 1.69 1.08
N ARG A 141 -13.48 1.55 0.98
CA ARG A 141 -12.66 2.13 -0.07
C ARG A 141 -11.62 1.14 -0.58
N TRP A 142 -11.54 1.01 -1.89
CA TRP A 142 -10.50 0.29 -2.62
C TRP A 142 -10.38 0.84 -4.04
N PRO A 143 -9.22 1.33 -4.48
CA PRO A 143 -9.08 1.93 -5.82
C PRO A 143 -9.47 1.01 -6.98
N GLY A 144 -9.48 -0.32 -6.75
CA GLY A 144 -9.94 -1.33 -7.71
C GLY A 144 -11.47 -1.40 -7.85
N ASP A 145 -12.25 -0.87 -6.92
CA ASP A 145 -13.71 -0.83 -7.02
C ASP A 145 -14.14 0.33 -7.95
N PRO A 146 -14.92 0.06 -9.01
CA PRO A 146 -15.47 1.11 -9.88
C PRO A 146 -16.29 2.20 -9.16
N ARG A 147 -16.78 1.93 -7.95
CA ARG A 147 -17.53 2.88 -7.10
C ARG A 147 -16.61 3.75 -6.24
N ASP A 148 -15.32 3.40 -6.12
CA ASP A 148 -14.36 4.22 -5.37
C ASP A 148 -14.13 5.56 -6.07
N PRO A 149 -14.20 6.70 -5.37
CA PRO A 149 -14.00 8.02 -5.97
C PRO A 149 -12.63 8.17 -6.63
N ALA A 150 -11.61 7.41 -6.18
CA ALA A 150 -10.28 7.42 -6.78
C ALA A 150 -10.15 6.51 -8.02
N HIS A 151 -11.14 5.63 -8.29
CA HIS A 151 -11.03 4.60 -9.34
C HIS A 151 -10.70 5.17 -10.72
N GLN A 152 -11.31 6.28 -11.10
CA GLN A 152 -11.10 6.85 -12.44
C GLN A 152 -9.66 7.37 -12.64
N VAL A 153 -9.05 7.93 -11.60
CA VAL A 153 -7.64 8.33 -11.63
C VAL A 153 -6.76 7.09 -11.60
N ALA A 154 -7.02 6.19 -10.68
CA ALA A 154 -6.27 4.94 -10.52
C ALA A 154 -6.24 4.12 -11.83
N LYS A 155 -7.37 3.95 -12.49
CA LYS A 155 -7.51 3.20 -13.76
C LYS A 155 -6.64 3.75 -14.89
N ARG A 156 -6.33 5.06 -14.91
CA ARG A 156 -5.47 5.66 -15.94
C ARG A 156 -4.00 5.38 -15.74
N GLN A 157 -3.56 5.20 -14.49
CA GLN A 157 -2.13 5.11 -14.15
C GLN A 157 -1.70 3.80 -13.51
N MET A 158 -2.64 3.02 -12.96
CA MET A 158 -2.36 1.74 -12.34
C MET A 158 -2.66 0.58 -13.31
N ARG A 159 -1.81 -0.41 -13.32
CA ARG A 159 -1.92 -1.63 -14.14
C ARG A 159 -2.50 -2.79 -13.34
N ARG A 160 -2.46 -2.70 -12.01
CA ARG A 160 -2.92 -3.69 -11.05
C ARG A 160 -3.39 -2.98 -9.79
N TRP A 161 -4.39 -3.53 -9.16
CA TRP A 161 -4.85 -3.11 -7.86
C TRP A 161 -4.05 -3.84 -6.77
N ASN A 162 -3.86 -3.23 -5.63
CA ASN A 162 -3.19 -3.90 -4.52
C ASN A 162 -4.19 -4.66 -3.63
N GLY A 163 -3.67 -5.43 -2.66
CA GLY A 163 -4.46 -6.16 -1.67
C GLY A 163 -4.91 -5.30 -0.47
N VAL A 164 -4.66 -3.97 -0.50
CA VAL A 164 -4.97 -3.10 0.64
C VAL A 164 -6.25 -2.33 0.35
N PHE A 165 -7.21 -2.44 1.26
CA PHE A 165 -8.45 -1.67 1.26
C PHE A 165 -8.76 -1.17 2.66
N ARG A 166 -9.75 -0.29 2.81
CA ARG A 166 -10.18 0.21 4.11
C ARG A 166 -11.69 0.18 4.26
N PHE A 167 -12.14 0.11 5.50
CA PHE A 167 -13.53 0.28 5.89
C PHE A 167 -13.62 0.80 7.32
N GLU A 168 -14.83 1.04 7.81
CA GLU A 168 -15.08 1.53 9.14
C GLU A 168 -16.11 0.63 9.83
N LEU A 169 -15.83 0.26 11.07
CA LEU A 169 -16.77 -0.34 12.02
C LEU A 169 -17.27 0.76 12.98
N ALA A 170 -18.22 0.42 13.86
CA ALA A 170 -18.86 1.40 14.72
C ALA A 170 -17.87 2.17 15.63
N ASP A 171 -16.89 1.46 16.20
CA ASP A 171 -15.91 2.01 17.15
C ASP A 171 -14.69 1.09 17.31
N ALA A 172 -13.77 1.46 18.19
CA ALA A 172 -12.58 0.69 18.53
C ALA A 172 -12.91 -0.72 19.04
N ARG A 173 -13.95 -0.85 19.87
CA ARG A 173 -14.37 -2.13 20.44
C ARG A 173 -14.87 -3.07 19.36
N ALA A 174 -15.62 -2.58 18.39
CA ALA A 174 -16.07 -3.39 17.24
C ALA A 174 -14.90 -3.93 16.43
N VAL A 175 -13.80 -3.16 16.28
CA VAL A 175 -12.57 -3.62 15.63
C VAL A 175 -11.88 -4.70 16.46
N GLU A 176 -11.78 -4.53 17.76
CA GLU A 176 -11.17 -5.51 18.66
C GLU A 176 -11.97 -6.83 18.66
N GLU A 177 -13.30 -6.76 18.75
CA GLU A 177 -14.19 -7.94 18.66
C GLU A 177 -14.04 -8.65 17.30
N PHE A 178 -13.96 -7.91 16.22
CA PHE A 178 -13.71 -8.48 14.88
C PHE A 178 -12.40 -9.26 14.84
N VAL A 179 -11.30 -8.67 15.30
CA VAL A 179 -9.99 -9.34 15.33
C VAL A 179 -10.01 -10.59 16.23
N GLN A 180 -10.64 -10.50 17.39
CA GLN A 180 -10.71 -11.65 18.33
C GLN A 180 -11.51 -12.83 17.79
N ARG A 181 -12.52 -12.58 16.95
CA ARG A 181 -13.36 -13.60 16.33
C ARG A 181 -12.78 -14.18 15.06
N SER A 182 -11.89 -13.45 14.39
CA SER A 182 -11.24 -13.94 13.17
C SER A 182 -10.22 -15.02 13.49
N GLU A 183 -10.16 -16.05 12.66
CA GLU A 183 -9.17 -17.12 12.73
C GLU A 183 -8.01 -16.91 11.75
N LEU A 184 -8.25 -16.15 10.68
CA LEU A 184 -7.29 -15.92 9.61
C LEU A 184 -6.66 -14.50 9.64
N VAL A 185 -7.39 -13.51 10.16
CA VAL A 185 -6.94 -12.11 10.15
C VAL A 185 -6.32 -11.73 11.49
N VAL A 186 -5.13 -11.17 11.47
CA VAL A 186 -4.41 -10.75 12.66
C VAL A 186 -4.21 -9.23 12.71
N ALA A 187 -4.15 -8.67 13.92
CA ALA A 187 -3.80 -7.26 14.09
C ALA A 187 -2.31 -7.05 13.83
N ALA A 188 -1.97 -6.18 12.88
CA ALA A 188 -0.59 -5.79 12.60
C ALA A 188 -0.51 -4.44 11.89
N THR A 189 0.51 -3.66 12.20
CA THR A 189 0.76 -2.34 11.60
C THR A 189 1.27 -2.41 10.15
N SER A 190 1.80 -3.57 9.72
CA SER A 190 2.33 -3.78 8.38
C SER A 190 1.24 -4.22 7.40
N PHE A 191 1.56 -4.23 6.11
CA PHE A 191 0.68 -4.69 5.04
C PHE A 191 1.47 -5.33 3.89
N GLY A 192 0.77 -6.00 2.97
CA GLY A 192 1.38 -6.62 1.79
C GLY A 192 2.09 -7.94 2.07
N GLY A 193 1.87 -8.54 3.25
CA GLY A 193 2.38 -9.87 3.63
C GLY A 193 1.54 -11.02 3.08
N LEU A 194 1.98 -12.26 3.38
CA LEU A 194 1.27 -13.49 3.01
C LEU A 194 -0.03 -13.68 3.79
N HIS A 195 -0.07 -13.17 5.02
CA HIS A 195 -1.23 -13.27 5.91
C HIS A 195 -2.06 -12.00 5.86
N SER A 196 -3.39 -12.17 5.94
CA SER A 196 -4.32 -11.05 6.07
C SER A 196 -4.14 -10.34 7.40
N THR A 197 -4.04 -9.01 7.34
CA THR A 197 -3.85 -8.18 8.52
C THR A 197 -4.80 -7.01 8.56
N VAL A 198 -5.11 -6.56 9.77
CA VAL A 198 -5.87 -5.33 10.02
C VAL A 198 -5.10 -4.40 10.95
N ASP A 199 -5.25 -3.10 10.73
CA ASP A 199 -4.66 -2.07 11.55
C ASP A 199 -5.70 -0.99 11.84
N ARG A 200 -6.05 -0.81 13.12
CA ARG A 200 -6.91 0.28 13.60
C ARG A 200 -6.09 1.56 13.71
N ARG A 201 -6.11 2.35 12.66
CA ARG A 201 -5.19 3.49 12.48
C ARG A 201 -5.32 4.60 13.52
N ALA A 202 -6.52 4.80 14.08
CA ALA A 202 -6.74 5.81 15.14
C ALA A 202 -5.85 5.60 16.37
N GLN A 203 -5.47 4.36 16.71
CA GLN A 203 -4.59 4.07 17.87
C GLN A 203 -3.18 4.66 17.74
N TRP A 204 -2.75 5.01 16.52
CA TRP A 204 -1.44 5.60 16.25
C TRP A 204 -1.48 7.11 16.10
N GLY A 205 -2.66 7.73 16.32
CA GLY A 205 -2.85 9.17 16.22
C GLY A 205 -3.15 9.67 14.80
N ASP A 206 -3.46 8.78 13.87
CA ASP A 206 -3.96 9.20 12.55
C ASP A 206 -5.32 9.91 12.72
N PRO A 207 -5.59 10.97 11.96
CA PRO A 207 -6.85 11.73 12.03
C PRO A 207 -7.98 10.99 11.29
N VAL A 208 -8.35 9.82 11.79
CA VAL A 208 -9.39 8.94 11.25
C VAL A 208 -10.36 8.52 12.35
N PRO A 209 -11.59 8.07 12.02
CA PRO A 209 -12.53 7.55 13.00
C PRO A 209 -11.96 6.39 13.84
N ASP A 210 -12.45 6.23 15.07
CA ASP A 210 -12.00 5.16 15.98
C ASP A 210 -12.20 3.75 15.44
N GLY A 211 -13.27 3.55 14.67
CA GLY A 211 -13.56 2.29 13.99
C GLY A 211 -12.87 2.10 12.65
N PHE A 212 -11.98 3.00 12.23
CA PHE A 212 -11.27 2.91 10.96
C PHE A 212 -10.32 1.72 10.92
N VAL A 213 -10.48 0.89 9.91
CA VAL A 213 -9.67 -0.31 9.64
C VAL A 213 -8.98 -0.19 8.30
N ARG A 214 -7.65 -0.26 8.29
CA ARG A 214 -6.91 -0.60 7.08
C ARG A 214 -6.73 -2.10 7.05
N PHE A 215 -7.29 -2.75 6.01
CA PHE A 215 -7.17 -4.18 5.78
C PHE A 215 -6.13 -4.46 4.69
N SER A 216 -5.27 -5.43 4.93
CA SER A 216 -4.35 -5.96 3.93
C SER A 216 -4.67 -7.43 3.69
N ALA A 217 -5.26 -7.73 2.55
CA ALA A 217 -5.53 -9.11 2.15
C ALA A 217 -4.23 -9.86 1.86
N GLY A 218 -4.09 -11.03 2.42
CA GLY A 218 -2.98 -11.95 2.23
C GLY A 218 -3.22 -12.93 1.08
N CYS A 219 -2.58 -14.10 1.19
CA CYS A 219 -2.61 -15.13 0.15
C CYS A 219 -3.44 -16.36 0.55
N GLU A 220 -4.30 -16.27 1.54
CA GLU A 220 -5.21 -17.31 1.99
C GLU A 220 -6.14 -17.76 0.86
N ASP A 221 -6.83 -18.90 1.02
CA ASP A 221 -7.93 -19.25 0.13
C ASP A 221 -9.02 -18.17 0.19
N SER A 222 -9.54 -17.77 -0.96
CA SER A 222 -10.48 -16.64 -1.04
C SER A 222 -11.82 -16.95 -0.37
N ALA A 223 -12.31 -18.19 -0.49
CA ALA A 223 -13.59 -18.59 0.10
C ALA A 223 -13.48 -18.67 1.64
N ASP A 224 -12.40 -19.26 2.14
CA ASP A 224 -12.13 -19.36 3.57
C ASP A 224 -11.96 -17.96 4.19
N LEU A 225 -11.21 -17.07 3.53
CA LEU A 225 -10.99 -15.71 4.02
C LEU A 225 -12.29 -14.89 4.07
N VAL A 226 -13.12 -14.96 3.03
CA VAL A 226 -14.42 -14.29 3.01
C VAL A 226 -15.35 -14.85 4.10
N ALA A 227 -15.41 -16.18 4.25
CA ALA A 227 -16.23 -16.82 5.28
C ALA A 227 -15.78 -16.42 6.69
N ASP A 228 -14.47 -16.38 6.94
CA ASP A 228 -13.91 -15.98 8.23
C ASP A 228 -14.25 -14.52 8.57
N VAL A 229 -14.03 -13.60 7.62
CA VAL A 229 -14.31 -12.18 7.82
C VAL A 229 -15.79 -11.92 8.07
N LEU A 230 -16.70 -12.54 7.30
CA LEU A 230 -18.15 -12.39 7.51
C LEU A 230 -18.58 -12.98 8.85
N ARG A 231 -18.08 -14.15 9.24
CA ARG A 231 -18.33 -14.77 10.54
C ARG A 231 -17.84 -13.88 11.69
N ALA A 232 -16.66 -13.30 11.55
CA ALA A 232 -16.08 -12.43 12.58
C ALA A 232 -16.83 -11.11 12.76
N LEU A 233 -17.42 -10.58 11.69
CA LEU A 233 -18.29 -9.42 11.74
C LEU A 233 -19.65 -9.73 12.39
N GLY A 234 -20.23 -10.89 12.21
CA GLY A 234 -21.51 -11.35 12.81
C GLY A 234 -22.71 -10.88 12.03
#